data_606077400d47de9690aa39e830527642
#
_entry.id   606077400d47de9690aa39e830527642
#
_cell.length_a   1.000
_cell.length_b   1.000
_cell.length_c   1.000
_cell.angle_alpha   90.00
_cell.angle_beta   90.00
_cell.angle_gamma   90.00
#
_symmetry.space_group_name_H-M   'P 1'
#
loop_
_entity.id
_entity.type
_entity.pdbx_description
1 polymer ?
#
loop_
_entity_poly.entity_id
_entity_poly.type
_entity_poly.pdbx_seq_one_letter_code
_entity_poly.pdbx_strand_id
1 'polypeptide(L)'
;MQNLVNLVSLKINSDIKEELLQKLWNNVHATRKETDCYQFEVSVSNENPNEYILYEVYKNKEALEFHRTQSYFIEYLNFIEKMDGKVTRTSKQYTILDQTD
;
A
#
# COMPACT_ATOMS: atom_id res chain seq x y z
N MET A 1 4.07 -1.49 -22.98
CA MET A 1 4.47 -2.30 -21.83
C MET A 1 3.37 -2.36 -20.80
N GLN A 2 3.25 -3.51 -20.14
CA GLN A 2 2.21 -3.73 -19.15
C GLN A 2 2.66 -3.25 -17.78
N ASN A 3 1.75 -2.60 -17.05
CA ASN A 3 2.04 -2.11 -15.72
C ASN A 3 1.78 -3.20 -14.66
N LEU A 4 2.38 -2.98 -13.51
CA LEU A 4 2.29 -3.89 -12.37
C LEU A 4 1.32 -3.33 -11.35
N VAL A 5 0.41 -4.18 -10.88
CA VAL A 5 -0.48 -3.84 -9.76
C VAL A 5 0.09 -4.49 -8.50
N ASN A 6 0.19 -3.73 -7.44
CA ASN A 6 0.44 -4.25 -6.10
C ASN A 6 -0.84 -4.05 -5.29
N LEU A 7 -1.51 -5.15 -4.99
CA LEU A 7 -2.78 -5.12 -4.25
C LEU A 7 -2.49 -5.51 -2.80
N VAL A 8 -2.73 -4.59 -1.89
CA VAL A 8 -2.48 -4.80 -0.46
C VAL A 8 -3.80 -4.87 0.28
N SER A 9 -3.91 -5.84 1.18
CA SER A 9 -5.06 -5.97 2.06
C SER A 9 -4.61 -5.72 3.50
N LEU A 10 -5.35 -4.88 4.23
CA LEU A 10 -5.06 -4.56 5.62
C LEU A 10 -6.28 -4.85 6.49
N LYS A 11 -6.05 -5.55 7.59
CA LYS A 11 -7.04 -5.67 8.68
C LYS A 11 -6.39 -5.08 9.92
N ILE A 12 -7.04 -4.08 10.50
CA ILE A 12 -6.43 -3.24 11.53
C ILE A 12 -7.26 -3.32 12.81
N ASN A 13 -6.61 -3.59 13.93
CA ASN A 13 -7.27 -3.52 15.24
C ASN A 13 -7.59 -2.04 15.53
N SER A 14 -8.80 -1.77 16.03
CA SER A 14 -9.28 -0.41 16.21
C SER A 14 -8.45 0.41 17.22
N ASP A 15 -7.79 -0.24 18.17
CA ASP A 15 -7.01 0.50 19.19
C ASP A 15 -5.73 1.14 18.64
N ILE A 16 -5.21 0.67 17.48
CA ILE A 16 -4.01 1.26 16.88
C ILE A 16 -4.29 1.90 15.52
N LYS A 17 -5.55 1.94 15.14
CA LYS A 17 -5.96 2.36 13.80
C LYS A 17 -5.56 3.79 13.47
N GLU A 18 -5.79 4.74 14.40
CA GLU A 18 -5.49 6.14 14.17
C GLU A 18 -4.01 6.35 13.88
N GLU A 19 -3.16 5.73 14.69
CA GLU A 19 -1.71 5.82 14.54
C GLU A 19 -1.24 5.18 13.23
N LEU A 20 -1.78 4.01 12.92
CA LEU A 20 -1.43 3.32 11.67
C LEU A 20 -1.85 4.13 10.45
N LEU A 21 -3.05 4.71 10.47
CA LEU A 21 -3.53 5.51 9.33
C LEU A 21 -2.63 6.72 9.10
N GLN A 22 -2.09 7.31 10.15
CA GLN A 22 -1.15 8.42 10.03
C GLN A 22 0.11 7.97 9.27
N LYS A 23 0.65 6.82 9.64
CA LYS A 23 1.83 6.25 8.96
C LYS A 23 1.50 5.87 7.52
N LEU A 24 0.32 5.29 7.31
CA LEU A 24 -0.14 4.92 5.98
C LEU A 24 -0.25 6.15 5.08
N TRP A 25 -0.88 7.23 5.55
CA TRP A 25 -1.05 8.43 4.75
C TRP A 25 0.27 9.10 4.41
N ASN A 26 1.25 9.08 5.32
CA ASN A 26 2.60 9.56 5.01
C ASN A 26 3.20 8.76 3.85
N ASN A 27 3.06 7.44 3.90
CA ASN A 27 3.54 6.58 2.82
C ASN A 27 2.81 6.86 1.52
N VAL A 28 1.49 6.95 1.54
CA VAL A 28 0.68 7.18 0.35
C VAL A 28 1.06 8.49 -0.34
N HIS A 29 1.11 9.58 0.42
CA HIS A 29 1.39 10.89 -0.17
C HIS A 29 2.80 10.96 -0.76
N ALA A 30 3.78 10.37 -0.08
CA ALA A 30 5.15 10.34 -0.59
C ALA A 30 5.26 9.44 -1.83
N THR A 31 4.59 8.29 -1.80
CA THR A 31 4.61 7.34 -2.92
C THR A 31 4.02 7.96 -4.19
N ARG A 32 2.97 8.76 -4.07
CA ARG A 32 2.35 9.43 -5.20
C ARG A 32 3.28 10.39 -5.93
N LYS A 33 4.38 10.77 -5.29
CA LYS A 33 5.41 11.63 -5.91
C LYS A 33 6.50 10.84 -6.61
N GLU A 34 6.52 9.52 -6.47
CA GLU A 34 7.46 8.65 -7.19
C GLU A 34 7.12 8.69 -8.67
N THR A 35 8.13 8.90 -9.51
CA THR A 35 7.94 9.04 -10.95
C THR A 35 7.24 7.84 -11.58
N ASP A 36 7.58 6.65 -11.13
CA ASP A 36 7.08 5.41 -11.72
C ASP A 36 5.95 4.76 -10.92
N CYS A 37 5.35 5.49 -9.99
CA CYS A 37 4.09 5.10 -9.38
C CYS A 37 2.97 5.86 -10.08
N TYR A 38 2.09 5.14 -10.75
CA TYR A 38 1.06 5.76 -11.59
C TYR A 38 -0.27 5.94 -10.87
N GLN A 39 -0.50 5.15 -9.84
CA GLN A 39 -1.77 5.18 -9.12
C GLN A 39 -1.57 4.59 -7.73
N PHE A 40 -2.18 5.22 -6.73
CA PHE A 40 -2.18 4.69 -5.38
C PHE A 40 -3.49 5.11 -4.72
N GLU A 41 -4.40 4.15 -4.56
CA GLU A 41 -5.72 4.41 -3.98
C GLU A 41 -5.91 3.58 -2.71
N VAL A 42 -6.51 4.20 -1.71
CA VAL A 42 -6.84 3.55 -0.45
C VAL A 42 -8.36 3.45 -0.39
N SER A 43 -8.86 2.25 -0.17
CA SER A 43 -10.30 2.01 -0.05
C SER A 43 -10.60 1.32 1.27
N VAL A 44 -11.72 1.63 1.86
CA VAL A 44 -12.19 0.98 3.07
C VAL A 44 -13.40 0.10 2.72
N SER A 45 -13.50 -1.04 3.38
CA SER A 45 -14.64 -1.94 3.17
C SER A 45 -15.96 -1.26 3.58
N ASN A 46 -16.99 -1.43 2.76
CA ASN A 46 -18.32 -0.93 3.09
C ASN A 46 -18.96 -1.68 4.25
N GLU A 47 -18.43 -2.86 4.58
CA GLU A 47 -18.99 -3.72 5.62
C GLU A 47 -18.19 -3.71 6.91
N ASN A 48 -16.90 -3.35 6.84
CA ASN A 48 -16.01 -3.38 8.01
C ASN A 48 -15.06 -2.17 7.98
N PRO A 49 -15.21 -1.22 8.91
CA PRO A 49 -14.39 -0.01 8.91
C PRO A 49 -12.90 -0.26 9.25
N ASN A 50 -12.56 -1.50 9.61
CA ASN A 50 -11.18 -1.87 9.94
C ASN A 50 -10.51 -2.68 8.83
N GLU A 51 -11.17 -2.84 7.69
CA GLU A 51 -10.60 -3.52 6.52
C GLU A 51 -10.38 -2.54 5.38
N TYR A 52 -9.14 -2.53 4.88
CA TYR A 52 -8.72 -1.61 3.81
C TYR A 52 -8.06 -2.39 2.69
N ILE A 53 -8.14 -1.86 1.48
CA ILE A 53 -7.31 -2.32 0.38
C ILE A 53 -6.55 -1.12 -0.18
N LEU A 54 -5.32 -1.38 -0.61
CA LEU A 54 -4.48 -0.41 -1.29
C LEU A 54 -4.30 -0.91 -2.71
N TYR A 55 -4.72 -0.11 -3.68
CA TYR A 55 -4.56 -0.42 -5.09
C TYR A 55 -3.45 0.45 -5.63
N GLU A 56 -2.31 -0.17 -5.94
CA GLU A 56 -1.10 0.55 -6.34
C GLU A 56 -0.70 0.10 -7.74
N VAL A 57 -0.41 1.04 -8.62
CA VAL A 57 0.05 0.72 -9.97
C VAL A 57 1.43 1.32 -10.18
N TYR A 58 2.36 0.48 -10.56
CA TYR A 58 3.75 0.86 -10.85
C TYR A 58 4.08 0.54 -12.30
N LYS A 59 5.06 1.26 -12.83
CA LYS A 59 5.53 1.05 -14.19
C LYS A 59 5.94 -0.41 -14.42
N ASN A 60 6.68 -0.99 -13.46
CA ASN A 60 7.22 -2.35 -13.56
C ASN A 60 7.67 -2.82 -12.17
N LYS A 61 8.27 -4.00 -12.14
CA LYS A 61 8.78 -4.60 -10.92
C LYS A 61 9.85 -3.75 -10.25
N GLU A 62 10.74 -3.17 -11.05
CA GLU A 62 11.84 -2.34 -10.54
C GLU A 62 11.31 -1.10 -9.82
N ALA A 63 10.21 -0.53 -10.31
CA ALA A 63 9.57 0.62 -9.67
C ALA A 63 8.98 0.24 -8.30
N LEU A 64 8.39 -0.94 -8.19
CA LEU A 64 7.90 -1.44 -6.90
C LEU A 64 9.06 -1.71 -5.94
N GLU A 65 10.14 -2.30 -6.42
CA GLU A 65 11.34 -2.53 -5.61
C GLU A 65 11.94 -1.22 -5.11
N PHE A 66 12.00 -0.21 -5.97
CA PHE A 66 12.46 1.12 -5.58
C PHE A 66 11.59 1.69 -4.45
N HIS A 67 10.27 1.62 -4.60
CA HIS A 67 9.32 2.07 -3.58
C HIS A 67 9.63 1.42 -2.23
N ARG A 68 9.90 0.13 -2.23
CA ARG A 68 10.14 -0.64 -0.99
C ARG A 68 11.43 -0.26 -0.28
N THR A 69 12.32 0.48 -0.92
CA THR A 69 13.56 0.96 -0.29
C THR A 69 13.40 2.34 0.35
N GLN A 70 12.28 3.00 0.15
CA GLN A 70 12.09 4.37 0.62
C GLN A 70 11.77 4.43 2.11
N SER A 71 12.27 5.46 2.78
CA SER A 71 12.12 5.60 4.24
C SER A 71 10.66 5.62 4.69
N TYR A 72 9.79 6.28 3.93
CA TYR A 72 8.37 6.37 4.30
C TYR A 72 7.67 5.01 4.23
N PHE A 73 8.06 4.14 3.31
CA PHE A 73 7.54 2.77 3.27
C PHE A 73 8.10 1.95 4.44
N ILE A 74 9.39 2.06 4.69
CA ILE A 74 10.07 1.32 5.76
C ILE A 74 9.49 1.70 7.13
N GLU A 75 9.25 2.98 7.39
CA GLU A 75 8.64 3.45 8.64
C GLU A 75 7.25 2.87 8.84
N TYR A 76 6.44 2.89 7.79
CA TYR A 76 5.09 2.33 7.78
C TYR A 76 5.15 0.82 8.08
N LEU A 77 6.01 0.09 7.39
CA LEU A 77 6.14 -1.35 7.57
C LEU A 77 6.67 -1.71 8.97
N ASN A 78 7.64 -0.95 9.48
CA ASN A 78 8.19 -1.16 10.82
C ASN A 78 7.12 -0.96 11.90
N PHE A 79 6.25 0.02 11.73
CA PHE A 79 5.14 0.23 12.66
C PHE A 79 4.23 -0.98 12.69
N ILE A 80 3.87 -1.52 11.51
CA ILE A 80 3.05 -2.72 11.41
C ILE A 80 3.69 -3.89 12.15
N GLU A 81 4.99 -4.08 11.98
CA GLU A 81 5.72 -5.17 12.63
C GLU A 81 5.74 -5.01 14.15
N LYS A 82 5.86 -3.77 14.65
CA LYS A 82 5.81 -3.49 16.09
C LYS A 82 4.45 -3.79 16.71
N MET A 83 3.39 -3.66 15.91
CA MET A 83 2.02 -3.89 16.36
C MET A 83 1.63 -5.36 16.15
N ASP A 84 2.47 -6.26 16.61
CA ASP A 84 2.32 -7.70 16.44
C ASP A 84 0.92 -8.19 16.76
N GLY A 85 0.29 -8.86 15.79
CA GLY A 85 -1.05 -9.40 15.93
C GLY A 85 -2.19 -8.40 15.81
N LYS A 86 -1.91 -7.09 15.75
CA LYS A 86 -2.94 -6.05 15.64
C LYS A 86 -3.16 -5.56 14.22
N VAL A 87 -2.28 -5.92 13.30
CA VAL A 87 -2.40 -5.61 11.88
C VAL A 87 -2.10 -6.86 11.09
N THR A 88 -2.99 -7.21 10.18
CA THR A 88 -2.73 -8.26 9.20
C THR A 88 -2.59 -7.58 7.85
N ARG A 89 -1.41 -7.73 7.23
CA ARG A 89 -1.11 -7.14 5.94
C ARG A 89 -0.69 -8.24 4.96
N THR A 90 -1.36 -8.28 3.82
CA THR A 90 -0.96 -9.14 2.72
C THR A 90 -0.76 -8.29 1.48
N SER A 91 0.20 -8.67 0.62
CA SER A 91 0.40 -7.99 -0.65
C SER A 91 0.54 -9.03 -1.76
N LYS A 92 -0.04 -8.72 -2.91
CA LYS A 92 -0.05 -9.62 -4.05
C LYS A 92 0.09 -8.80 -5.32
N GLN A 93 0.90 -9.29 -6.25
CA GLN A 93 1.17 -8.58 -7.49
C GLN A 93 0.41 -9.19 -8.65
N TYR A 94 -0.01 -8.30 -9.57
CA TYR A 94 -0.74 -8.66 -10.78
C TYR A 94 -0.18 -7.86 -11.94
N THR A 95 -0.27 -8.41 -13.13
CA THR A 95 0.09 -7.69 -14.35
C THR A 95 -1.17 -7.27 -15.08
N ILE A 96 -1.26 -6.00 -15.46
CA ILE A 96 -2.40 -5.50 -16.23
C ILE A 96 -2.26 -6.01 -17.67
N LEU A 97 -3.20 -6.84 -18.11
CA LEU A 97 -3.16 -7.41 -19.45
C LEU A 97 -3.85 -6.54 -20.51
N ASP A 98 -4.96 -5.94 -20.13
CA ASP A 98 -5.77 -5.09 -21.01
C ASP A 98 -5.59 -3.63 -20.60
N GLN A 99 -4.47 -3.06 -21.02
CA GLN A 99 -4.08 -1.73 -20.59
C GLN A 99 -4.26 -0.73 -21.73
N THR A 100 -5.06 0.29 -21.48
CA THR A 100 -5.24 1.42 -22.39
C THR A 100 -4.36 2.58 -21.93
N ASP A 101 -3.66 3.18 -22.88
CA ASP A 101 -2.80 4.33 -22.60
C ASP A 101 -3.60 5.63 -22.55
#